data_c6b41236d8cb24923328a52e4ea1d765
#
_entry.id   c6b41236d8cb24923328a52e4ea1d765
#
_cell.length_a   1.000
_cell.length_b   1.000
_cell.length_c   1.000
_cell.angle_alpha   90.00
_cell.angle_beta   90.00
_cell.angle_gamma   90.00
#
_symmetry.space_group_name_H-M   'P 1'
#
loop_
_entity.id
_entity.type
_entity.pdbx_description
1 polymer ?
#
loop_
_entity_poly.entity_id
_entity_poly.type
_entity_poly.pdbx_seq_one_letter_code
_entity_poly.pdbx_strand_id
1 'polypeptide(L)'
;HCLAIDSTASAVLYELSSFYAQLNRPEKSLEMLRRAVAYSSDNFTYRLALATMSRNLGMFGEASDEYEKLVKDYPGKPELNYYLADALTQEGEIGKAIDAYDALESSIGMSEALSMQKYKLYNALEQNDNAFKEVEKLAAKFPMESRYQIILGDLHLEKNDTVKALKYYQKAHEIDPESPYYIVSMANYYEVVGNKDAAETQIRNALVNEKLDVETKV
;
A
#
# COMPACT_ATOMS: atom_id res chain seq x y z
N HIS A 1 20.51 -39.70 -0.46
CA HIS A 1 20.13 -40.74 0.53
C HIS A 1 19.97 -40.19 1.95
N CYS A 2 20.58 -39.05 2.33
CA CYS A 2 20.44 -38.46 3.68
C CYS A 2 19.11 -37.71 3.90
N LEU A 3 18.32 -37.46 2.87
CA LEU A 3 17.10 -36.63 2.92
C LEU A 3 15.84 -37.40 3.39
N ALA A 4 15.94 -38.65 3.78
CA ALA A 4 14.77 -39.49 3.94
C ALA A 4 14.30 -39.73 5.40
N ILE A 5 15.01 -39.32 6.45
CA ILE A 5 14.75 -39.93 7.79
C ILE A 5 14.86 -38.95 8.98
N ASP A 6 15.24 -37.61 8.83
CA ASP A 6 15.54 -36.84 10.03
C ASP A 6 15.15 -35.36 9.91
N SER A 7 14.85 -34.70 11.04
CA SER A 7 14.66 -33.22 11.16
C SER A 7 15.85 -32.41 10.60
N THR A 8 17.01 -33.02 10.49
CA THR A 8 18.17 -32.50 9.74
C THR A 8 17.91 -32.34 8.24
N ALA A 9 16.99 -33.12 7.67
CA ALA A 9 16.63 -33.01 6.26
C ALA A 9 16.01 -31.64 5.91
N SER A 10 15.16 -31.10 6.77
CA SER A 10 14.54 -29.77 6.55
C SER A 10 15.56 -28.64 6.62
N ALA A 11 16.54 -28.71 7.54
CA ALA A 11 17.63 -27.75 7.63
C ALA A 11 18.52 -27.78 6.38
N VAL A 12 18.88 -28.97 5.90
CA VAL A 12 19.67 -29.13 4.66
C VAL A 12 18.92 -28.58 3.44
N LEU A 13 17.61 -28.80 3.37
CA LEU A 13 16.78 -28.27 2.28
C LEU A 13 16.71 -26.74 2.32
N TYR A 14 16.60 -26.16 3.51
CA TYR A 14 16.62 -24.70 3.68
C TYR A 14 17.96 -24.11 3.26
N GLU A 15 19.10 -24.70 3.65
CA GLU A 15 20.43 -24.26 3.21
C GLU A 15 20.61 -24.42 1.69
N LEU A 16 20.12 -25.51 1.09
CA LEU A 16 20.12 -25.68 -0.36
C LEU A 16 19.26 -24.62 -1.05
N SER A 17 18.13 -24.21 -0.46
CA SER A 17 17.32 -23.14 -1.02
C SER A 17 18.10 -21.82 -1.09
N SER A 18 18.79 -21.46 -0.02
CA SER A 18 19.64 -20.28 0.04
C SER A 18 20.77 -20.33 -1.01
N PHE A 19 21.38 -21.49 -1.19
CA PHE A 19 22.40 -21.69 -2.21
C PHE A 19 21.85 -21.54 -3.64
N TYR A 20 20.66 -22.10 -3.92
CA TYR A 20 20.03 -21.92 -5.23
C TYR A 20 19.62 -20.48 -5.49
N ALA A 21 19.17 -19.74 -4.48
CA ALA A 21 18.88 -18.31 -4.60
C ALA A 21 20.14 -17.51 -4.97
N GLN A 22 21.28 -17.77 -4.33
CA GLN A 22 22.57 -17.15 -4.66
C GLN A 22 23.06 -17.48 -6.09
N LEU A 23 22.72 -18.66 -6.59
CA LEU A 23 23.01 -19.06 -7.98
C LEU A 23 22.01 -18.51 -9.00
N ASN A 24 21.12 -17.60 -8.59
CA ASN A 24 20.04 -17.04 -9.40
C ASN A 24 19.14 -18.13 -10.03
N ARG A 25 18.79 -19.14 -9.22
CA ARG A 25 17.87 -20.23 -9.58
C ARG A 25 16.67 -20.25 -8.65
N PRO A 26 15.79 -19.26 -8.72
CA PRO A 26 14.74 -19.04 -7.73
C PRO A 26 13.69 -20.16 -7.71
N GLU A 27 13.38 -20.81 -8.85
CA GLU A 27 12.43 -21.93 -8.90
C GLU A 27 12.95 -23.15 -8.13
N LYS A 28 14.25 -23.43 -8.21
CA LYS A 28 14.87 -24.51 -7.43
C LYS A 28 14.93 -24.16 -5.95
N SER A 29 15.19 -22.90 -5.63
CA SER A 29 15.13 -22.40 -4.25
C SER A 29 13.74 -22.61 -3.68
N LEU A 30 12.70 -22.22 -4.39
CA LEU A 30 11.31 -22.40 -3.98
C LEU A 30 10.95 -23.89 -3.78
N GLU A 31 11.38 -24.76 -4.70
CA GLU A 31 11.16 -26.21 -4.55
C GLU A 31 11.77 -26.74 -3.24
N MET A 32 12.99 -26.32 -2.91
CA MET A 32 13.64 -26.73 -1.67
C MET A 32 12.92 -26.19 -0.44
N LEU A 33 12.43 -24.95 -0.48
CA LEU A 33 11.63 -24.37 0.61
C LEU A 33 10.32 -25.10 0.83
N ARG A 34 9.57 -25.44 -0.23
CA ARG A 34 8.34 -26.24 -0.13
C ARG A 34 8.62 -27.58 0.56
N ARG A 35 9.71 -28.22 0.20
CA ARG A 35 10.11 -29.48 0.83
C ARG A 35 10.56 -29.30 2.28
N ALA A 36 11.28 -28.23 2.60
CA ALA A 36 11.68 -27.91 3.97
C ALA A 36 10.44 -27.72 4.88
N VAL A 37 9.45 -26.95 4.40
CA VAL A 37 8.18 -26.74 5.10
C VAL A 37 7.37 -28.04 5.21
N ALA A 38 7.37 -28.89 4.19
CA ALA A 38 6.69 -30.18 4.25
C ALA A 38 7.25 -31.12 5.34
N TYR A 39 8.56 -31.04 5.62
CA TYR A 39 9.20 -31.82 6.70
C TYR A 39 9.09 -31.15 8.08
N SER A 40 8.94 -29.83 8.14
CA SER A 40 8.89 -29.03 9.38
C SER A 40 7.89 -27.90 9.22
N SER A 41 6.60 -28.25 9.21
CA SER A 41 5.50 -27.35 8.91
C SER A 41 5.25 -26.25 9.95
N ASP A 42 5.79 -26.40 11.15
CA ASP A 42 5.72 -25.47 12.27
C ASP A 42 6.93 -24.52 12.34
N ASN A 43 7.95 -24.72 11.49
CA ASN A 43 9.14 -23.88 11.51
C ASN A 43 8.88 -22.51 10.90
N PHE A 44 8.87 -21.50 11.77
CA PHE A 44 8.67 -20.09 11.37
C PHE A 44 9.58 -19.62 10.24
N THR A 45 10.88 -19.92 10.36
CA THR A 45 11.89 -19.43 9.40
C THR A 45 11.66 -20.01 8.01
N TYR A 46 11.36 -21.30 7.91
CA TYR A 46 11.15 -21.96 6.63
C TYR A 46 9.87 -21.48 5.96
N ARG A 47 8.78 -21.32 6.73
CA ARG A 47 7.51 -20.80 6.24
C ARG A 47 7.63 -19.35 5.79
N LEU A 48 8.31 -18.51 6.57
CA LEU A 48 8.55 -17.11 6.19
C LEU A 48 9.40 -17.01 4.91
N ALA A 49 10.41 -17.86 4.79
CA ALA A 49 11.23 -17.91 3.58
C ALA A 49 10.42 -18.39 2.36
N LEU A 50 9.56 -19.40 2.53
CA LEU A 50 8.65 -19.88 1.49
C LEU A 50 7.71 -18.76 1.03
N ALA A 51 6.99 -18.13 1.96
CA ALA A 51 6.07 -17.04 1.65
C ALA A 51 6.76 -15.88 0.93
N THR A 52 7.96 -15.49 1.41
CA THR A 52 8.74 -14.40 0.80
C THR A 52 9.22 -14.77 -0.61
N MET A 53 9.69 -15.99 -0.82
CA MET A 53 10.14 -16.46 -2.14
C MET A 53 8.97 -16.56 -3.11
N SER A 54 7.82 -17.10 -2.69
CA SER A 54 6.61 -17.19 -3.51
C SER A 54 6.14 -15.80 -3.93
N ARG A 55 6.12 -14.82 -3.00
CA ARG A 55 5.79 -13.43 -3.32
C ARG A 55 6.76 -12.84 -4.36
N ASN A 56 8.04 -13.02 -4.19
CA ASN A 56 9.07 -12.49 -5.11
C ASN A 56 8.98 -13.09 -6.52
N LEU A 57 8.42 -14.28 -6.64
CA LEU A 57 8.16 -14.95 -7.92
C LEU A 57 6.77 -14.67 -8.49
N GLY A 58 5.99 -13.78 -7.88
CA GLY A 58 4.64 -13.46 -8.33
C GLY A 58 3.59 -14.53 -8.02
N MET A 59 3.92 -15.50 -7.16
CA MET A 59 3.01 -16.56 -6.72
C MET A 59 2.24 -16.08 -5.49
N PHE A 60 1.43 -15.03 -5.69
CA PHE A 60 0.81 -14.26 -4.59
C PHE A 60 -0.17 -15.08 -3.76
N GLY A 61 -0.95 -16.00 -4.37
CA GLY A 61 -1.84 -16.88 -3.63
C GLY A 61 -1.10 -17.85 -2.70
N GLU A 62 0.03 -18.46 -3.13
CA GLU A 62 0.83 -19.27 -2.22
C GLU A 62 1.47 -18.43 -1.11
N ALA A 63 1.86 -17.20 -1.42
CA ALA A 63 2.45 -16.30 -0.43
C ALA A 63 1.41 -15.87 0.61
N SER A 64 0.21 -15.46 0.20
CA SER A 64 -0.88 -15.07 1.10
C SER A 64 -1.31 -16.22 1.99
N ASP A 65 -1.49 -17.43 1.46
CA ASP A 65 -1.82 -18.63 2.22
C ASP A 65 -0.80 -18.93 3.34
N GLU A 66 0.49 -18.79 3.04
CA GLU A 66 1.54 -19.01 4.05
C GLU A 66 1.62 -17.86 5.06
N TYR A 67 1.44 -16.60 4.63
CA TYR A 67 1.37 -15.47 5.56
C TYR A 67 0.14 -15.54 6.47
N GLU A 68 -1.04 -15.96 5.99
CA GLU A 68 -2.24 -16.18 6.82
C GLU A 68 -1.96 -17.18 7.94
N LYS A 69 -1.35 -18.32 7.61
CA LYS A 69 -0.95 -19.32 8.61
C LYS A 69 0.05 -18.76 9.61
N LEU A 70 1.04 -17.97 9.13
CA LEU A 70 2.04 -17.34 9.99
C LEU A 70 1.40 -16.31 10.94
N VAL A 71 0.50 -15.46 10.47
CA VAL A 71 -0.26 -14.50 11.30
C VAL A 71 -1.04 -15.23 12.39
N LYS A 72 -1.71 -16.32 12.03
CA LYS A 72 -2.49 -17.14 12.99
C LYS A 72 -1.61 -17.78 14.05
N ASP A 73 -0.47 -18.35 13.65
CA ASP A 73 0.39 -19.13 14.55
C ASP A 73 1.31 -18.24 15.41
N TYR A 74 1.58 -17.01 14.94
CA TYR A 74 2.49 -16.03 15.59
C TYR A 74 1.84 -14.66 15.80
N PRO A 75 0.74 -14.58 16.60
CA PRO A 75 0.00 -13.32 16.80
C PRO A 75 0.82 -12.20 17.44
N GLY A 76 1.93 -12.53 18.08
CA GLY A 76 2.89 -11.55 18.64
C GLY A 76 3.82 -10.89 17.61
N LYS A 77 3.60 -11.15 16.31
CA LYS A 77 4.39 -10.61 15.20
C LYS A 77 3.50 -9.80 14.26
N PRO A 78 3.09 -8.57 14.66
CA PRO A 78 2.16 -7.75 13.88
C PRO A 78 2.67 -7.42 12.47
N GLU A 79 3.99 -7.37 12.28
CA GLU A 79 4.62 -7.15 10.98
C GLU A 79 4.20 -8.17 9.90
N LEU A 80 3.78 -9.36 10.29
CA LEU A 80 3.29 -10.37 9.34
C LEU A 80 2.03 -9.93 8.62
N ASN A 81 1.18 -9.13 9.28
CA ASN A 81 -0.02 -8.57 8.64
C ASN A 81 0.32 -7.60 7.50
N TYR A 82 1.47 -6.91 7.57
CA TYR A 82 1.93 -6.09 6.45
C TYR A 82 2.28 -6.94 5.23
N TYR A 83 3.02 -8.03 5.42
CA TYR A 83 3.38 -8.93 4.32
C TYR A 83 2.17 -9.67 3.75
N LEU A 84 1.22 -10.03 4.62
CA LEU A 84 -0.05 -10.62 4.21
C LEU A 84 -0.86 -9.64 3.36
N ALA A 85 -1.03 -8.40 3.82
CA ALA A 85 -1.77 -7.37 3.11
C ALA A 85 -1.14 -7.04 1.73
N ASP A 86 0.20 -6.99 1.67
CA ASP A 86 0.93 -6.80 0.41
C ASP A 86 0.67 -7.96 -0.58
N ALA A 87 0.79 -9.20 -0.13
CA ALA A 87 0.52 -10.37 -0.96
C ALA A 87 -0.93 -10.42 -1.44
N LEU A 88 -1.90 -10.18 -0.56
CA LEU A 88 -3.33 -10.13 -0.90
C LEU A 88 -3.67 -9.00 -1.86
N THR A 89 -2.99 -7.85 -1.74
CA THR A 89 -3.15 -6.73 -2.68
C THR A 89 -2.72 -7.13 -4.08
N GLN A 90 -1.57 -7.80 -4.20
CA GLN A 90 -1.05 -8.27 -5.50
C GLN A 90 -1.86 -9.45 -6.07
N GLU A 91 -2.49 -10.24 -5.23
CA GLU A 91 -3.42 -11.31 -5.60
C GLU A 91 -4.76 -10.75 -6.11
N GLY A 92 -5.10 -9.51 -5.74
CA GLY A 92 -6.39 -8.88 -6.06
C GLY A 92 -7.46 -9.07 -4.98
N GLU A 93 -7.12 -9.70 -3.85
CA GLU A 93 -8.00 -9.93 -2.70
C GLU A 93 -8.08 -8.65 -1.81
N ILE A 94 -8.52 -7.54 -2.43
CA ILE A 94 -8.42 -6.19 -1.84
C ILE A 94 -9.11 -6.07 -0.49
N GLY A 95 -10.28 -6.69 -0.32
CA GLY A 95 -11.01 -6.67 0.96
C GLY A 95 -10.21 -7.29 2.09
N LYS A 96 -9.62 -8.47 1.86
CA LYS A 96 -8.78 -9.15 2.85
C LYS A 96 -7.49 -8.37 3.13
N ALA A 97 -6.93 -7.69 2.12
CA ALA A 97 -5.76 -6.84 2.30
C ALA A 97 -6.06 -5.68 3.28
N ILE A 98 -7.23 -5.06 3.16
CA ILE A 98 -7.68 -4.03 4.10
C ILE A 98 -7.81 -4.59 5.51
N ASP A 99 -8.43 -5.77 5.67
CA ASP A 99 -8.58 -6.43 6.98
C ASP A 99 -7.20 -6.69 7.64
N ALA A 100 -6.22 -7.11 6.85
CA ALA A 100 -4.86 -7.33 7.34
C ALA A 100 -4.17 -6.00 7.74
N TYR A 101 -4.36 -4.91 6.99
CA TYR A 101 -3.87 -3.59 7.40
C TYR A 101 -4.58 -3.06 8.65
N ASP A 102 -5.88 -3.33 8.82
CA ASP A 102 -6.64 -2.95 10.02
C ASP A 102 -6.14 -3.71 11.26
N ALA A 103 -5.83 -5.00 11.11
CA ALA A 103 -5.20 -5.79 12.17
C ALA A 103 -3.80 -5.24 12.56
N LEU A 104 -3.01 -4.84 11.55
CA LEU A 104 -1.73 -4.20 11.79
C LEU A 104 -1.88 -2.86 12.52
N GLU A 105 -2.77 -1.98 12.02
CA GLU A 105 -3.05 -0.67 12.64
C GLU A 105 -3.54 -0.81 14.08
N SER A 106 -4.37 -1.82 14.37
CA SER A 106 -4.83 -2.13 15.73
C SER A 106 -3.69 -2.51 16.68
N SER A 107 -2.64 -3.11 16.16
CA SER A 107 -1.48 -3.59 16.93
C SER A 107 -0.41 -2.54 17.15
N ILE A 108 -0.08 -1.75 16.12
CA ILE A 108 1.03 -0.78 16.16
C ILE A 108 0.56 0.68 16.17
N GLY A 109 -0.74 0.90 16.07
CA GLY A 109 -1.32 2.23 15.92
C GLY A 109 -1.29 2.75 14.49
N MET A 110 -2.02 3.86 14.29
CA MET A 110 -2.13 4.54 13.00
C MET A 110 -0.78 5.10 12.55
N SER A 111 -0.40 4.83 11.30
CA SER A 111 0.70 5.48 10.61
C SER A 111 0.23 6.05 9.27
N GLU A 112 0.96 7.07 8.77
CA GLU A 112 0.67 7.66 7.46
C GLU A 112 0.70 6.60 6.35
N ALA A 113 1.75 5.76 6.35
CA ALA A 113 1.92 4.72 5.33
C ALA A 113 0.73 3.76 5.29
N LEU A 114 0.25 3.29 6.45
CA LEU A 114 -0.90 2.39 6.53
C LEU A 114 -2.19 3.05 6.02
N SER A 115 -2.48 4.27 6.49
CA SER A 115 -3.69 4.98 6.06
C SER A 115 -3.68 5.28 4.57
N MET A 116 -2.52 5.63 3.99
CA MET A 116 -2.40 5.84 2.54
C MET A 116 -2.55 4.54 1.74
N GLN A 117 -2.07 3.40 2.25
CA GLN A 117 -2.34 2.11 1.60
C GLN A 117 -3.82 1.78 1.62
N LYS A 118 -4.48 1.90 2.78
CA LYS A 118 -5.93 1.66 2.88
C LYS A 118 -6.73 2.63 2.01
N TYR A 119 -6.36 3.90 1.96
CA TYR A 119 -6.96 4.87 1.05
C TYR A 119 -6.93 4.40 -0.42
N LYS A 120 -5.77 3.94 -0.90
CA LYS A 120 -5.63 3.41 -2.26
C LYS A 120 -6.52 2.18 -2.49
N LEU A 121 -6.56 1.26 -1.52
CA LEU A 121 -7.35 0.04 -1.62
C LEU A 121 -8.85 0.34 -1.60
N TYR A 122 -9.32 1.27 -0.75
CA TYR A 122 -10.71 1.71 -0.75
C TYR A 122 -11.11 2.38 -2.06
N ASN A 123 -10.21 3.18 -2.68
CA ASN A 123 -10.45 3.75 -4.01
C ASN A 123 -10.54 2.65 -5.08
N ALA A 124 -9.68 1.62 -5.03
CA ALA A 124 -9.75 0.49 -5.95
C ALA A 124 -11.07 -0.30 -5.86
N LEU A 125 -11.71 -0.29 -4.68
CA LEU A 125 -13.04 -0.86 -4.45
C LEU A 125 -14.20 0.13 -4.67
N GLU A 126 -13.92 1.35 -5.12
CA GLU A 126 -14.91 2.44 -5.26
C GLU A 126 -15.63 2.77 -3.93
N GLN A 127 -15.01 2.43 -2.79
CA GLN A 127 -15.51 2.71 -1.45
C GLN A 127 -15.12 4.11 -0.98
N ASN A 128 -15.59 5.11 -1.70
CA ASN A 128 -15.20 6.52 -1.53
C ASN A 128 -15.39 7.06 -0.11
N ASP A 129 -16.42 6.60 0.63
CA ASP A 129 -16.64 7.05 2.00
C ASP A 129 -15.59 6.50 2.98
N ASN A 130 -15.09 5.29 2.75
CA ASN A 130 -14.02 4.72 3.57
C ASN A 130 -12.67 5.34 3.20
N ALA A 131 -12.41 5.55 1.91
CA ALA A 131 -11.24 6.29 1.43
C ALA A 131 -11.18 7.70 2.07
N PHE A 132 -12.31 8.40 2.08
CA PHE A 132 -12.43 9.72 2.70
C PHE A 132 -12.07 9.71 4.19
N LYS A 133 -12.59 8.74 4.96
CA LYS A 133 -12.27 8.60 6.39
C LYS A 133 -10.78 8.39 6.67
N GLU A 134 -10.07 7.64 5.82
CA GLU A 134 -8.63 7.46 6.00
C GLU A 134 -7.87 8.79 5.82
N VAL A 135 -8.27 9.61 4.84
CA VAL A 135 -7.66 10.94 4.64
C VAL A 135 -8.04 11.91 5.76
N GLU A 136 -9.28 11.87 6.27
CA GLU A 136 -9.67 12.66 7.44
C GLU A 136 -8.82 12.35 8.67
N LYS A 137 -8.55 11.06 8.94
CA LYS A 137 -7.61 10.64 10.01
C LYS A 137 -6.23 11.24 9.82
N LEU A 138 -5.72 11.24 8.57
CA LEU A 138 -4.41 11.83 8.25
C LEU A 138 -4.41 13.34 8.44
N ALA A 139 -5.42 14.04 7.93
CA ALA A 139 -5.56 15.49 8.09
C ALA A 139 -5.67 15.92 9.55
N ALA A 140 -6.33 15.10 10.40
CA ALA A 140 -6.43 15.33 11.84
C ALA A 140 -5.10 15.11 12.57
N LYS A 141 -4.34 14.08 12.18
CA LYS A 141 -3.05 13.73 12.80
C LYS A 141 -1.92 14.65 12.35
N PHE A 142 -1.96 15.11 11.10
CA PHE A 142 -0.93 15.93 10.47
C PHE A 142 -1.55 17.24 9.93
N PRO A 143 -2.02 18.14 10.81
CA PRO A 143 -2.79 19.32 10.41
C PRO A 143 -2.00 20.34 9.58
N MET A 144 -0.67 20.30 9.61
CA MET A 144 0.22 21.17 8.83
C MET A 144 0.64 20.59 7.46
N GLU A 145 0.08 19.43 7.09
CA GLU A 145 0.34 18.81 5.79
C GLU A 145 -0.76 19.20 4.79
N SER A 146 -0.49 20.17 3.93
CA SER A 146 -1.44 20.72 2.95
C SER A 146 -2.01 19.68 2.00
N ARG A 147 -1.24 18.62 1.67
CA ARG A 147 -1.64 17.55 0.75
C ARG A 147 -2.92 16.82 1.18
N TYR A 148 -3.15 16.62 2.49
CA TYR A 148 -4.38 15.95 2.93
C TYR A 148 -5.60 16.84 2.77
N GLN A 149 -5.45 18.16 2.94
CA GLN A 149 -6.51 19.11 2.66
C GLN A 149 -6.84 19.14 1.16
N ILE A 150 -5.82 19.05 0.30
CA ILE A 150 -6.00 18.99 -1.16
C ILE A 150 -6.79 17.72 -1.54
N ILE A 151 -6.38 16.54 -1.06
CA ILE A 151 -7.07 15.26 -1.33
C ILE A 151 -8.52 15.32 -0.85
N LEU A 152 -8.81 15.87 0.34
CA LEU A 152 -10.18 16.04 0.83
C LEU A 152 -10.99 16.99 -0.07
N GLY A 153 -10.36 18.05 -0.58
CA GLY A 153 -10.96 18.95 -1.56
C GLY A 153 -11.31 18.22 -2.86
N ASP A 154 -10.38 17.43 -3.41
CA ASP A 154 -10.58 16.65 -4.63
C ASP A 154 -11.73 15.64 -4.47
N LEU A 155 -11.76 14.90 -3.36
CA LEU A 155 -12.84 13.95 -3.05
C LEU A 155 -14.23 14.61 -2.91
N HIS A 156 -14.31 15.84 -2.40
CA HIS A 156 -15.55 16.62 -2.40
C HIS A 156 -15.92 17.11 -3.79
N LEU A 157 -14.93 17.50 -4.60
CA LEU A 157 -15.14 17.96 -5.96
C LEU A 157 -15.68 16.82 -6.85
N GLU A 158 -15.16 15.62 -6.72
CA GLU A 158 -15.68 14.40 -7.38
C GLU A 158 -17.16 14.14 -7.05
N LYS A 159 -17.58 14.45 -5.81
CA LYS A 159 -18.97 14.37 -5.38
C LYS A 159 -19.81 15.60 -5.80
N ASN A 160 -19.27 16.51 -6.59
CA ASN A 160 -19.90 17.79 -6.98
C ASN A 160 -20.19 18.74 -5.80
N ASP A 161 -19.59 18.51 -4.63
CA ASP A 161 -19.71 19.41 -3.46
C ASP A 161 -18.62 20.50 -3.54
N THR A 162 -18.80 21.40 -4.52
CA THR A 162 -17.84 22.48 -4.82
C THR A 162 -17.64 23.43 -3.64
N VAL A 163 -18.65 23.59 -2.78
CA VAL A 163 -18.57 24.47 -1.61
C VAL A 163 -17.62 23.91 -0.56
N LYS A 164 -17.71 22.62 -0.26
CA LYS A 164 -16.77 21.98 0.68
C LYS A 164 -15.38 21.81 0.05
N ALA A 165 -15.30 21.45 -1.23
CA ALA A 165 -14.04 21.39 -1.95
C ALA A 165 -13.24 22.69 -1.79
N LEU A 166 -13.86 23.84 -2.06
CA LEU A 166 -13.23 25.14 -1.91
C LEU A 166 -12.71 25.41 -0.49
N LYS A 167 -13.47 25.04 0.54
CA LYS A 167 -13.04 25.20 1.94
C LYS A 167 -11.76 24.42 2.25
N TYR A 168 -11.67 23.20 1.74
CA TYR A 168 -10.47 22.39 1.92
C TYR A 168 -9.28 22.94 1.15
N TYR A 169 -9.48 23.41 -0.08
CA TYR A 169 -8.43 24.09 -0.85
C TYR A 169 -7.95 25.38 -0.20
N GLN A 170 -8.85 26.16 0.39
CA GLN A 170 -8.47 27.36 1.16
C GLN A 170 -7.55 27.00 2.34
N LYS A 171 -7.90 25.96 3.10
CA LYS A 171 -7.03 25.47 4.18
C LYS A 171 -5.68 24.99 3.67
N ALA A 172 -5.65 24.28 2.54
CA ALA A 172 -4.40 23.86 1.92
C ALA A 172 -3.52 25.04 1.54
N HIS A 173 -4.12 26.08 0.98
CA HIS A 173 -3.42 27.30 0.60
C HIS A 173 -2.89 28.08 1.81
N GLU A 174 -3.63 28.11 2.93
CA GLU A 174 -3.17 28.73 4.19
C GLU A 174 -1.94 28.01 4.75
N ILE A 175 -1.83 26.70 4.58
CA ILE A 175 -0.72 25.88 5.06
C ILE A 175 0.50 26.01 4.13
N ASP A 176 0.29 25.87 2.82
CA ASP A 176 1.33 25.94 1.80
C ASP A 176 0.81 26.67 0.54
N PRO A 177 0.98 28.02 0.49
CA PRO A 177 0.51 28.82 -0.64
C PRO A 177 1.19 28.47 -1.98
N GLU A 178 2.38 27.88 -1.92
CA GLU A 178 3.18 27.53 -3.10
C GLU A 178 3.09 26.03 -3.48
N SER A 179 2.19 25.29 -2.87
CA SER A 179 2.00 23.88 -3.19
C SER A 179 1.68 23.69 -4.67
N PRO A 180 2.51 22.96 -5.43
CA PRO A 180 2.25 22.72 -6.84
C PRO A 180 0.96 21.90 -7.06
N TYR A 181 0.65 20.99 -6.15
CA TYR A 181 -0.57 20.18 -6.21
C TYR A 181 -1.83 21.02 -5.99
N TYR A 182 -1.76 22.06 -5.13
CA TYR A 182 -2.85 23.01 -4.97
C TYR A 182 -3.20 23.73 -6.29
N ILE A 183 -2.18 24.11 -7.07
CA ILE A 183 -2.37 24.79 -8.36
C ILE A 183 -3.14 23.89 -9.32
N VAL A 184 -2.78 22.60 -9.40
CA VAL A 184 -3.43 21.60 -10.27
C VAL A 184 -4.88 21.38 -9.84
N SER A 185 -5.11 21.13 -8.55
CA SER A 185 -6.47 20.90 -8.03
C SER A 185 -7.36 22.14 -8.18
N MET A 186 -6.83 23.35 -8.04
CA MET A 186 -7.58 24.59 -8.31
C MET A 186 -7.91 24.79 -9.78
N ALA A 187 -7.04 24.36 -10.70
CA ALA A 187 -7.36 24.37 -12.12
C ALA A 187 -8.60 23.52 -12.41
N ASN A 188 -8.59 22.27 -11.92
CA ASN A 188 -9.72 21.35 -12.03
C ASN A 188 -10.99 21.91 -11.35
N TYR A 189 -10.86 22.49 -10.16
CA TYR A 189 -11.99 23.14 -9.47
C TYR A 189 -12.63 24.22 -10.35
N TYR A 190 -11.82 25.12 -10.94
CA TYR A 190 -12.35 26.19 -11.77
C TYR A 190 -12.98 25.69 -13.06
N GLU A 191 -12.50 24.59 -13.64
CA GLU A 191 -13.17 23.93 -14.77
C GLU A 191 -14.56 23.40 -14.37
N VAL A 192 -14.67 22.71 -13.25
CA VAL A 192 -15.94 22.15 -12.74
C VAL A 192 -16.98 23.25 -12.46
N VAL A 193 -16.55 24.39 -11.89
CA VAL A 193 -17.47 25.53 -11.62
C VAL A 193 -17.68 26.44 -12.84
N GLY A 194 -17.06 26.14 -13.99
CA GLY A 194 -17.23 26.88 -15.25
C GLY A 194 -16.49 28.20 -15.35
N ASN A 195 -15.52 28.47 -14.47
CA ASN A 195 -14.69 29.67 -14.52
C ASN A 195 -13.44 29.44 -15.38
N LYS A 196 -13.63 29.53 -16.71
CA LYS A 196 -12.59 29.21 -17.69
C LYS A 196 -11.34 30.08 -17.57
N ASP A 197 -11.49 31.35 -17.29
CA ASP A 197 -10.36 32.30 -17.21
C ASP A 197 -9.46 31.98 -16.00
N ALA A 198 -10.07 31.64 -14.87
CA ALA A 198 -9.35 31.22 -13.69
C ALA A 198 -8.68 29.83 -13.90
N ALA A 199 -9.36 28.89 -14.56
CA ALA A 199 -8.81 27.58 -14.88
C ALA A 199 -7.55 27.73 -15.76
N GLU A 200 -7.65 28.51 -16.87
CA GLU A 200 -6.52 28.76 -17.77
C GLU A 200 -5.33 29.39 -17.03
N THR A 201 -5.60 30.34 -16.12
CA THR A 201 -4.55 30.96 -15.30
C THR A 201 -3.83 29.91 -14.45
N GLN A 202 -4.56 29.01 -13.77
CA GLN A 202 -3.95 27.95 -12.96
C GLN A 202 -3.20 26.92 -13.83
N ILE A 203 -3.72 26.55 -14.99
CA ILE A 203 -3.03 25.66 -15.93
C ILE A 203 -1.69 26.28 -16.36
N ARG A 204 -1.66 27.56 -16.72
CA ARG A 204 -0.41 28.26 -17.05
C ARG A 204 0.58 28.26 -15.89
N ASN A 205 0.10 28.48 -14.65
CA ASN A 205 0.93 28.42 -13.45
C ASN A 205 1.50 27.02 -13.23
N ALA A 206 0.71 25.96 -13.45
CA ALA A 206 1.17 24.59 -13.36
C ALA A 206 2.26 24.27 -14.39
N LEU A 207 2.08 24.68 -15.64
CA LEU A 207 3.03 24.41 -16.73
C LEU A 207 4.43 25.02 -16.48
N VAL A 208 4.50 26.19 -15.85
CA VAL A 208 5.77 26.88 -15.55
C VAL A 208 6.34 26.50 -14.18
N ASN A 209 5.61 25.73 -13.36
CA ASN A 209 6.05 25.35 -12.04
C ASN A 209 7.15 24.28 -12.11
N GLU A 210 8.36 24.61 -11.66
CA GLU A 210 9.51 23.71 -11.69
C GLU A 210 9.40 22.54 -10.70
N LYS A 211 8.52 22.63 -9.69
CA LYS A 211 8.30 21.58 -8.68
C LYS A 211 7.35 20.46 -9.18
N LEU A 212 6.65 20.68 -10.29
CA LEU A 212 5.81 19.66 -10.92
C LEU A 212 6.62 18.86 -11.93
N ASP A 213 6.48 17.54 -11.87
CA ASP A 213 7.05 16.65 -12.89
C ASP A 213 6.33 16.79 -14.24
N VAL A 214 6.98 16.30 -15.29
CA VAL A 214 6.46 16.42 -16.66
C VAL A 214 5.15 15.63 -16.83
N GLU A 215 4.99 14.51 -16.11
CA GLU A 215 3.81 13.66 -16.20
C GLU A 215 2.58 14.36 -15.62
N THR A 216 2.75 15.11 -14.53
CA THR A 216 1.66 15.91 -13.92
C THR A 216 1.28 17.14 -14.76
N LYS A 217 2.15 17.61 -15.67
CA LYS A 217 1.92 18.77 -16.54
C LYS A 217 1.20 18.44 -17.85
N VAL A 218 1.04 17.17 -18.20
CA VAL A 218 0.40 16.68 -19.45
C VAL A 218 -0.99 16.15 -19.17
#